data_4285aca541e83c5a50977fca116a493f
#
_entry.id   4285aca541e83c5a50977fca116a493f
#
_cell.length_a   1.000
_cell.length_b   1.000
_cell.length_c   1.000
_cell.angle_alpha   90.00
_cell.angle_beta   90.00
_cell.angle_gamma   90.00
#
_symmetry.space_group_name_H-M   'P 1'
#
loop_
_entity.id
_entity.type
_entity.pdbx_description
1 polymer ?
#
loop_
_entity_poly.entity_id
_entity_poly.type
_entity_poly.pdbx_seq_one_letter_code
_entity_poly.pdbx_strand_id
1 'polypeptide(L)'
;DGCVRDFVAAGDVDIRVIGAEGQVLDSQVPVRQILEQLIARTGIPPFLLGLSWSSTERMSAQQADMLTSEITAIRRSLESAVERLCELWLILHGFRQQVLVDWEDINLQDLVEEAKADLYRAQTEKLREG
;
A
#
# COMPACT_ATOMS: atom_id res chain seq x y z
N ASP A 1 34.81 -8.87 -16.54
CA ASP A 1 35.86 -9.91 -16.41
C ASP A 1 36.05 -10.22 -14.91
N GLY A 2 35.31 -11.19 -14.41
CA GLY A 2 35.45 -11.73 -13.06
C GLY A 2 36.66 -12.70 -13.04
N CYS A 3 37.84 -12.17 -12.74
CA CYS A 3 39.00 -12.99 -12.52
C CYS A 3 38.86 -13.70 -11.18
N VAL A 4 38.51 -14.99 -11.19
CA VAL A 4 38.60 -15.87 -10.01
C VAL A 4 40.09 -16.05 -9.74
N ARG A 5 40.58 -15.49 -8.64
CA ARG A 5 41.97 -15.72 -8.19
C ARG A 5 41.96 -16.88 -7.23
N ASP A 6 42.57 -17.99 -7.64
CA ASP A 6 42.78 -19.12 -6.78
C ASP A 6 43.80 -18.75 -5.68
N PHE A 7 43.50 -19.12 -4.48
CA PHE A 7 44.33 -18.87 -3.32
C PHE A 7 44.95 -20.21 -2.84
N VAL A 8 46.24 -20.30 -2.84
CA VAL A 8 46.97 -21.49 -2.41
C VAL A 8 47.79 -21.12 -1.18
N ALA A 9 47.50 -21.78 -0.07
CA ALA A 9 48.23 -21.62 1.17
C ALA A 9 48.88 -22.94 1.59
N ALA A 10 50.15 -22.90 2.05
CA ALA A 10 50.89 -24.06 2.58
C ALA A 10 51.27 -23.77 4.03
N GLY A 11 50.84 -24.63 4.98
CA GLY A 11 51.10 -24.49 6.40
C GLY A 11 49.82 -24.37 7.21
N ASP A 12 49.89 -24.09 8.50
CA ASP A 12 48.75 -23.84 9.37
C ASP A 12 48.24 -22.40 9.10
N VAL A 13 47.23 -22.30 8.24
CA VAL A 13 46.68 -21.02 7.81
C VAL A 13 45.22 -20.92 8.22
N ASP A 14 44.90 -19.94 9.04
CA ASP A 14 43.53 -19.55 9.36
C ASP A 14 43.03 -18.52 8.36
N ILE A 15 42.03 -18.91 7.54
CA ILE A 15 41.43 -18.01 6.54
C ILE A 15 40.17 -17.39 7.15
N ARG A 16 40.22 -16.12 7.50
CA ARG A 16 39.06 -15.32 7.93
C ARG A 16 38.52 -14.52 6.78
N VAL A 17 37.26 -14.76 6.47
CA VAL A 17 36.50 -13.91 5.52
C VAL A 17 36.04 -12.65 6.29
N ILE A 18 36.72 -11.54 6.04
CA ILE A 18 36.37 -10.25 6.65
C ILE A 18 35.25 -9.63 5.82
N GLY A 19 34.08 -9.44 6.42
CA GLY A 19 32.97 -8.69 5.82
C GLY A 19 31.70 -9.48 5.54
N ALA A 20 31.66 -10.81 5.72
CA ALA A 20 30.48 -11.62 5.50
C ALA A 20 30.11 -12.53 6.66
N GLU A 21 30.69 -12.31 7.85
CA GLU A 21 30.38 -13.12 9.03
C GLU A 21 28.94 -12.83 9.51
N GLY A 22 27.98 -13.67 9.03
CA GLY A 22 26.69 -13.83 9.68
C GLY A 22 25.75 -12.61 9.72
N GLN A 23 26.12 -11.49 9.14
CA GLN A 23 25.19 -10.38 8.99
C GLN A 23 24.26 -10.67 7.80
N VAL A 24 23.20 -11.41 8.07
CA VAL A 24 21.99 -11.26 7.26
C VAL A 24 21.62 -9.79 7.37
N LEU A 25 21.89 -9.02 6.32
CA LEU A 25 21.45 -7.63 6.22
C LEU A 25 19.96 -7.62 6.57
N ASP A 26 19.61 -7.03 7.71
CA ASP A 26 18.22 -6.85 8.07
C ASP A 26 17.57 -5.93 7.02
N SER A 27 16.98 -6.56 6.01
CA SER A 27 16.30 -5.85 4.91
C SER A 27 14.98 -5.23 5.35
N GLN A 28 14.50 -5.52 6.57
CA GLN A 28 13.22 -5.00 7.06
C GLN A 28 13.24 -3.48 7.20
N VAL A 29 14.34 -2.92 7.71
CA VAL A 29 14.47 -1.48 7.91
C VAL A 29 14.43 -0.69 6.59
N PRO A 30 15.27 -0.99 5.56
CA PRO A 30 15.21 -0.26 4.31
C PRO A 30 13.89 -0.47 3.54
N VAL A 31 13.32 -1.67 3.58
CA VAL A 31 12.02 -1.95 2.95
C VAL A 31 10.93 -1.11 3.61
N ARG A 32 10.90 -1.05 4.94
CA ARG A 32 9.95 -0.23 5.69
C ARG A 32 10.08 1.25 5.34
N GLN A 33 11.29 1.78 5.25
CA GLN A 33 11.53 3.18 4.87
C GLN A 33 11.01 3.50 3.46
N ILE A 34 11.19 2.59 2.51
CA ILE A 34 10.66 2.75 1.14
C ILE A 34 9.13 2.76 1.15
N LEU A 35 8.51 1.86 1.91
CA LEU A 35 7.05 1.80 2.03
C LEU A 35 6.48 3.05 2.71
N GLU A 36 7.13 3.57 3.76
CA GLU A 36 6.74 4.82 4.42
C GLU A 36 6.85 6.02 3.45
N GLN A 37 7.88 6.07 2.61
CA GLN A 37 7.99 7.10 1.57
C GLN A 37 6.90 6.98 0.50
N LEU A 38 6.55 5.76 0.11
CA LEU A 38 5.47 5.51 -0.85
C LEU A 38 4.14 5.99 -0.30
N ILE A 39 3.81 5.65 0.95
CA ILE A 39 2.61 6.12 1.66
C ILE A 39 2.58 7.65 1.72
N ALA A 40 3.69 8.28 2.11
CA ALA A 40 3.78 9.74 2.20
C ALA A 40 3.60 10.44 0.86
N ARG A 41 4.01 9.82 -0.25
CA ARG A 41 3.87 10.40 -1.60
C ARG A 41 2.51 10.15 -2.24
N THR A 42 1.90 9.02 -1.97
CA THR A 42 0.61 8.64 -2.56
C THR A 42 -0.58 9.13 -1.74
N GLY A 43 -0.39 9.39 -0.45
CA GLY A 43 -1.49 9.67 0.49
C GLY A 43 -2.38 8.46 0.77
N ILE A 44 -2.04 7.28 0.22
CA ILE A 44 -2.83 6.06 0.44
C ILE A 44 -2.55 5.53 1.85
N PRO A 45 -3.58 5.34 2.69
CA PRO A 45 -3.41 4.80 4.03
C PRO A 45 -2.74 3.42 4.05
N PRO A 46 -1.84 3.14 5.01
CA PRO A 46 -1.10 1.88 5.10
C PRO A 46 -1.98 0.63 5.14
N PHE A 47 -3.14 0.70 5.80
CA PHE A 47 -4.04 -0.44 5.94
C PHE A 47 -4.61 -0.91 4.59
N LEU A 48 -4.81 -0.01 3.62
CA LEU A 48 -5.25 -0.36 2.27
C LEU A 48 -4.16 -1.10 1.46
N LEU A 49 -2.91 -0.96 1.88
CA LEU A 49 -1.77 -1.67 1.30
C LEU A 49 -1.44 -2.97 2.06
N GLY A 50 -2.29 -3.38 3.01
CA GLY A 50 -2.04 -4.55 3.87
C GLY A 50 -0.92 -4.35 4.89
N LEU A 51 -0.53 -3.09 5.16
CA LEU A 51 0.57 -2.74 6.06
C LEU A 51 0.03 -2.38 7.45
N SER A 52 0.12 -3.31 8.39
CA SER A 52 -0.48 -3.19 9.72
C SER A 52 0.45 -2.59 10.79
N TRP A 53 1.74 -2.37 10.49
CA TRP A 53 2.74 -2.01 11.52
C TRP A 53 2.66 -0.58 12.08
N SER A 54 1.89 0.32 11.45
CA SER A 54 1.96 1.75 11.78
C SER A 54 0.64 2.36 12.25
N SER A 55 -0.45 1.60 12.31
CA SER A 55 -1.75 2.19 12.64
C SER A 55 -2.48 1.45 13.75
N THR A 56 -2.99 2.23 14.71
CA THR A 56 -4.02 1.76 15.63
C THR A 56 -5.37 1.77 14.90
N GLU A 57 -6.33 1.01 15.40
CA GLU A 57 -7.70 0.97 14.86
C GLU A 57 -8.31 2.36 14.64
N ARG A 58 -8.17 3.20 15.66
CA ARG A 58 -8.70 4.58 15.62
C ARG A 58 -8.01 5.41 14.52
N MET A 59 -6.71 5.25 14.33
CA MET A 59 -5.98 5.93 13.25
C MET A 59 -6.41 5.45 11.88
N SER A 60 -6.62 4.13 11.71
CA SER A 60 -7.08 3.58 10.43
C SER A 60 -8.47 4.09 10.07
N ALA A 61 -9.40 4.17 11.03
CA ALA A 61 -10.71 4.76 10.81
C ALA A 61 -10.63 6.24 10.41
N GLN A 62 -9.82 7.04 11.11
CA GLN A 62 -9.63 8.45 10.75
C GLN A 62 -9.00 8.62 9.36
N GLN A 63 -8.05 7.78 8.99
CA GLN A 63 -7.43 7.80 7.67
C GLN A 63 -8.43 7.39 6.58
N ALA A 64 -9.32 6.44 6.85
CA ALA A 64 -10.40 6.04 5.95
C ALA A 64 -11.36 7.21 5.70
N ASP A 65 -11.76 7.94 6.75
CA ASP A 65 -12.64 9.10 6.64
C ASP A 65 -11.99 10.24 5.84
N MET A 66 -10.70 10.49 6.04
CA MET A 66 -9.94 11.49 5.27
C MET A 66 -9.89 11.11 3.79
N LEU A 67 -9.52 9.88 3.47
CA LEU A 67 -9.46 9.39 2.09
C LEU A 67 -10.84 9.44 1.42
N THR A 68 -11.91 9.05 2.12
CA THR A 68 -13.29 9.16 1.62
C THR A 68 -13.66 10.60 1.28
N SER A 69 -13.25 11.55 2.12
CA SER A 69 -13.47 12.96 1.88
C SER A 69 -12.71 13.47 0.65
N GLU A 70 -11.46 13.05 0.46
CA GLU A 70 -10.65 13.40 -0.71
C GLU A 70 -11.24 12.82 -2.00
N ILE A 71 -11.63 11.54 -2.00
CA ILE A 71 -12.27 10.91 -3.16
C ILE A 71 -13.59 11.61 -3.49
N THR A 72 -14.37 11.97 -2.48
CA THR A 72 -15.63 12.71 -2.66
C THR A 72 -15.38 14.09 -3.28
N ALA A 73 -14.33 14.78 -2.88
CA ALA A 73 -13.95 16.05 -3.48
C ALA A 73 -13.55 15.90 -4.97
N ILE A 74 -12.81 14.85 -5.31
CA ILE A 74 -12.46 14.52 -6.70
C ILE A 74 -13.72 14.21 -7.51
N ARG A 75 -14.62 13.38 -6.99
CA ARG A 75 -15.90 13.04 -7.62
C ARG A 75 -16.70 14.30 -7.96
N ARG A 76 -16.86 15.22 -7.00
CA ARG A 76 -17.56 16.50 -7.22
C ARG A 76 -16.89 17.36 -8.30
N SER A 77 -15.58 17.34 -8.39
CA SER A 77 -14.86 18.08 -9.44
C SER A 77 -15.07 17.50 -10.85
N LEU A 78 -15.32 16.20 -10.94
CA LEU A 78 -15.54 15.48 -12.20
C LEU A 78 -17.01 15.45 -12.63
N GLU A 79 -17.94 15.59 -11.71
CA GLU A 79 -19.39 15.42 -11.90
C GLU A 79 -19.91 16.19 -13.11
N SER A 80 -19.67 17.49 -13.15
CA SER A 80 -20.15 18.33 -14.26
C SER A 80 -19.55 17.95 -15.62
N ALA A 81 -18.31 17.46 -15.65
CA ALA A 81 -17.68 17.02 -16.89
C ALA A 81 -18.27 15.71 -17.39
N VAL A 82 -18.55 14.78 -16.47
CA VAL A 82 -19.19 13.49 -16.80
C VAL A 82 -20.62 13.71 -17.27
N GLU A 83 -21.41 14.52 -16.56
CA GLU A 83 -22.77 14.90 -16.96
C GLU A 83 -22.80 15.48 -18.37
N ARG A 84 -21.92 16.44 -18.64
CA ARG A 84 -21.80 17.08 -19.94
C ARG A 84 -21.44 16.09 -21.04
N LEU A 85 -20.52 15.17 -20.78
CA LEU A 85 -20.13 14.14 -21.73
C LEU A 85 -21.31 13.20 -22.06
N CYS A 86 -22.05 12.78 -21.05
CA CYS A 86 -23.22 11.92 -21.19
C CYS A 86 -24.37 12.64 -21.95
N GLU A 87 -24.61 13.90 -21.62
CA GLU A 87 -25.61 14.72 -22.36
C GLU A 87 -25.28 14.87 -23.86
N LEU A 88 -24.00 15.14 -24.17
CA LEU A 88 -23.56 15.23 -25.57
C LEU A 88 -23.72 13.88 -26.27
N TRP A 89 -23.40 12.79 -25.61
CA TRP A 89 -23.60 11.45 -26.16
C TRP A 89 -25.08 11.18 -26.45
N LEU A 90 -25.98 11.51 -25.53
CA LEU A 90 -27.44 11.39 -25.73
C LEU A 90 -27.93 12.24 -26.88
N ILE A 91 -27.49 13.49 -27.00
CA ILE A 91 -27.88 14.39 -28.09
C ILE A 91 -27.48 13.80 -29.44
N LEU A 92 -26.31 13.23 -29.58
CA LEU A 92 -25.84 12.59 -30.81
C LEU A 92 -26.67 11.36 -31.18
N HIS A 93 -27.33 10.73 -30.21
CA HIS A 93 -28.24 9.60 -30.41
C HIS A 93 -29.72 10.01 -30.52
N GLY A 94 -29.99 11.32 -30.60
CA GLY A 94 -31.36 11.85 -30.79
C GLY A 94 -32.15 12.04 -29.50
N PHE A 95 -31.53 11.88 -28.34
CA PHE A 95 -32.16 12.10 -27.04
C PHE A 95 -31.78 13.47 -26.47
N ARG A 96 -32.75 14.20 -25.93
CA ARG A 96 -32.51 15.47 -25.22
C ARG A 96 -33.01 15.34 -23.79
N GLN A 97 -32.15 14.82 -22.93
CA GLN A 97 -32.44 14.63 -21.53
C GLN A 97 -31.27 15.16 -20.69
N GLN A 98 -31.59 15.66 -19.53
CA GLN A 98 -30.60 16.03 -18.55
C GLN A 98 -30.10 14.75 -17.86
N VAL A 99 -28.79 14.69 -17.61
CA VAL A 99 -28.15 13.59 -16.93
C VAL A 99 -27.71 14.08 -15.54
N LEU A 100 -27.96 13.30 -14.55
CA LEU A 100 -27.43 13.49 -13.19
C LEU A 100 -26.55 12.30 -12.85
N VAL A 101 -25.39 12.58 -12.32
CA VAL A 101 -24.48 11.53 -11.83
C VAL A 101 -24.82 11.23 -10.38
N ASP A 102 -25.13 9.97 -10.12
CA ASP A 102 -25.29 9.46 -8.76
C ASP A 102 -24.11 8.56 -8.40
N TRP A 103 -23.31 8.99 -7.43
CA TRP A 103 -22.14 8.26 -6.98
C TRP A 103 -22.53 7.32 -5.85
N GLU A 104 -22.19 6.05 -5.98
CA GLU A 104 -22.33 5.12 -4.86
C GLU A 104 -21.49 5.56 -3.65
N ASP A 105 -22.01 5.31 -2.46
CA ASP A 105 -21.32 5.62 -1.21
C ASP A 105 -20.02 4.81 -1.10
N ILE A 106 -18.97 5.50 -0.64
CA ILE A 106 -17.67 4.85 -0.37
C ILE A 106 -17.67 4.38 1.07
N ASN A 107 -17.70 3.07 1.28
CA ASN A 107 -17.53 2.47 2.61
C ASN A 107 -16.14 1.84 2.73
N LEU A 108 -15.19 2.57 3.32
CA LEU A 108 -13.85 2.05 3.62
C LEU A 108 -13.76 1.39 5.01
N GLN A 109 -14.82 1.45 5.81
CA GLN A 109 -14.82 0.85 7.16
C GLN A 109 -14.79 -0.67 7.11
N ASP A 110 -15.46 -1.28 6.15
CA ASP A 110 -15.43 -2.74 5.96
C ASP A 110 -14.00 -3.23 5.67
N LEU A 111 -13.22 -2.46 4.89
CA LEU A 111 -11.81 -2.75 4.62
C LEU A 111 -10.93 -2.60 5.87
N VAL A 112 -11.25 -1.66 6.75
CA VAL A 112 -10.57 -1.50 8.06
C VAL A 112 -10.84 -2.71 8.95
N GLU A 113 -12.07 -3.21 8.97
CA GLU A 113 -12.44 -4.40 9.75
C GLU A 113 -11.80 -5.68 9.20
N GLU A 114 -11.73 -5.83 7.88
CA GLU A 114 -11.05 -6.94 7.23
C GLU A 114 -9.55 -6.94 7.54
N ALA A 115 -8.88 -5.78 7.43
CA ALA A 115 -7.47 -5.63 7.78
C ALA A 115 -7.18 -5.96 9.26
N LYS A 116 -8.12 -5.67 10.16
CA LYS A 116 -8.05 -6.08 11.58
C LYS A 116 -8.15 -7.59 11.73
N ALA A 117 -9.11 -8.20 11.08
CA ALA A 117 -9.32 -9.64 11.15
C ALA A 117 -8.05 -10.38 10.71
N ASP A 118 -7.38 -9.90 9.67
CA ASP A 118 -6.13 -10.46 9.18
C ASP A 118 -4.97 -10.25 10.16
N LEU A 119 -4.90 -9.07 10.82
CA LEU A 119 -3.92 -8.83 11.87
C LEU A 119 -4.08 -9.80 13.05
N TYR A 120 -5.32 -10.01 13.51
CA TYR A 120 -5.61 -10.95 14.59
C TYR A 120 -5.29 -12.39 14.20
N ARG A 121 -5.57 -12.80 12.97
CA ARG A 121 -5.18 -14.11 12.45
C ARG A 121 -3.68 -14.31 12.47
N ALA A 122 -2.91 -13.34 11.96
CA ALA A 122 -1.45 -13.38 11.93
C ALA A 122 -0.83 -13.42 13.35
N GLN A 123 -1.42 -12.69 14.31
CA GLN A 123 -0.99 -12.74 15.71
C GLN A 123 -1.28 -14.09 16.37
N THR A 124 -2.44 -14.68 16.05
CA THR A 124 -2.83 -15.99 16.58
C THR A 124 -1.92 -17.10 16.05
N GLU A 125 -1.53 -16.99 14.79
CA GLU A 125 -0.64 -17.95 14.12
C GLU A 125 0.77 -17.89 14.72
N LYS A 126 1.32 -16.70 14.96
CA LYS A 126 2.58 -16.51 15.66
C LYS A 126 2.60 -17.08 17.08
N LEU A 127 1.48 -17.01 17.81
CA LEU A 127 1.35 -17.57 19.16
C LEU A 127 1.21 -19.10 19.16
N ARG A 128 0.88 -19.71 18.02
CA ARG A 128 0.80 -21.18 17.86
C ARG A 128 2.14 -21.81 17.47
N GLU A 129 3.02 -21.03 16.86
CA GLU A 129 4.33 -21.50 16.39
C GLU A 129 5.45 -21.32 17.45
N GLY A 130 5.22 -20.61 18.55
CA GLY A 130 6.17 -20.38 19.66
C GLY A 130 5.82 -21.17 20.88
#